data_ae7aa669153638bb174c6277ca755e9b
#
_entry.id   ae7aa669153638bb174c6277ca755e9b
#
_cell.length_a   1.000
_cell.length_b   1.000
_cell.length_c   1.000
_cell.angle_alpha   90.00
_cell.angle_beta   90.00
_cell.angle_gamma   90.00
#
_symmetry.space_group_name_H-M   'P 1'
#
loop_
_entity.id
_entity.type
_entity.pdbx_description
1 polymer ?
#
loop_
_entity_poly.entity_id
_entity_poly.type
_entity_poly.pdbx_seq_one_letter_code
_entity_poly.pdbx_strand_id
1 'polypeptide(L)'
;RASLHNEDIIKKLDLHVGDFVYVEKGGEIIPKIVGVNLEKRNVYSNEITFINSCPECKEPLFRKIGEAQHFCKNEDGCTPQIIGKILHFVSRKAMNIEGLGEGTIDLLYYNKKIKNYADLYPLKKNEIIGLEKWLDNENAGLKYKDELQVDLTKAIFALSKKWGNLNLTESEKISREIFFLDDLINSEVLNRLINLNILNNKFSKFLNEFKKAKSRVSNNYKCLQNNVSLNYLLELKFPDYFKPEENSLFNNSVIRIDEVEYIDELLNFNIKDKDFENFVISISDRNRVGIKEKSADLIIDSIEKSKNIPFEKVLFAIGIKHVGETVAKKLAKHFFSIDNLMHAHLSEIANINDVGEKIAQSIIEFFNKEKNIVLINRLKDYGIQFELNESHKPISNIFDGKTFLFTGSLENFTREKAQEIVEQNGGRNVSSVSKNLDFLVIGDKAGSKLKKAQEIKTIKILTENEFLDLL
;
A
#
# COMPACT_ATOMS: atom_id res chain seq x y z
N ARG A 1 24.00 7.89 2.55
CA ARG A 1 22.84 8.48 3.23
C ARG A 1 22.96 8.17 4.73
N ALA A 2 22.59 9.10 5.61
CA ALA A 2 22.55 8.93 7.07
C ALA A 2 21.22 9.46 7.60
N SER A 3 20.75 8.91 8.73
CA SER A 3 19.49 9.33 9.35
C SER A 3 19.68 10.64 10.12
N LEU A 4 18.69 11.55 9.97
CA LEU A 4 18.51 12.75 10.80
C LEU A 4 17.58 12.49 12.00
N HIS A 5 17.06 11.28 12.14
CA HIS A 5 16.15 10.79 13.17
C HIS A 5 14.82 11.56 13.28
N ASN A 6 14.84 12.77 13.91
CA ASN A 6 13.65 13.57 14.16
C ASN A 6 14.02 15.05 14.35
N GLU A 7 13.01 15.91 14.49
CA GLU A 7 13.14 17.34 14.67
C GLU A 7 14.03 17.71 15.89
N ASP A 8 13.87 17.00 17.01
CA ASP A 8 14.63 17.32 18.23
C ASP A 8 16.13 17.13 18.06
N ILE A 9 16.52 16.07 17.29
CA ILE A 9 17.94 15.82 16.97
C ILE A 9 18.46 16.85 15.98
N ILE A 10 17.66 17.23 14.96
CA ILE A 10 18.04 18.28 14.00
C ILE A 10 18.31 19.60 14.75
N LYS A 11 17.41 20.02 15.64
CA LYS A 11 17.58 21.23 16.47
C LYS A 11 18.73 21.10 17.45
N LYS A 12 18.87 19.96 18.12
CA LYS A 12 19.97 19.71 19.08
C LYS A 12 21.35 19.80 18.43
N LEU A 13 21.47 19.36 17.19
CA LEU A 13 22.72 19.39 16.43
C LEU A 13 22.91 20.71 15.68
N ASP A 14 21.92 21.61 15.69
CA ASP A 14 21.93 22.86 14.95
C ASP A 14 22.34 22.65 13.48
N LEU A 15 21.62 21.76 12.79
CA LEU A 15 21.97 21.35 11.45
C LEU A 15 21.56 22.39 10.40
N HIS A 16 22.50 22.72 9.53
CA HIS A 16 22.30 23.59 8.37
C HIS A 16 22.49 22.85 7.04
N VAL A 17 21.84 23.34 6.02
CA VAL A 17 22.02 22.80 4.65
C VAL A 17 23.44 23.08 4.18
N GLY A 18 24.15 22.03 3.75
CA GLY A 18 25.55 22.10 3.32
C GLY A 18 26.57 21.87 4.42
N ASP A 19 26.16 21.56 5.67
CA ASP A 19 27.09 21.25 6.75
C ASP A 19 27.92 19.99 6.47
N PHE A 20 29.18 20.04 6.91
CA PHE A 20 30.02 18.85 7.06
C PHE A 20 29.68 18.17 8.37
N VAL A 21 29.21 16.94 8.31
CA VAL A 21 28.71 16.22 9.48
C VAL A 21 29.58 15.01 9.85
N TYR A 22 29.64 14.70 11.13
CA TYR A 22 30.22 13.48 11.64
C TYR A 22 29.15 12.39 11.63
N VAL A 23 29.50 11.23 11.03
CA VAL A 23 28.59 10.10 10.87
C VAL A 23 29.14 8.90 11.61
N GLU A 24 28.37 8.33 12.50
CA GLU A 24 28.64 7.05 13.15
C GLU A 24 27.83 5.93 12.51
N LYS A 25 28.48 4.77 12.40
CA LYS A 25 27.80 3.53 12.08
C LYS A 25 27.40 2.88 13.42
N GLY A 26 26.16 3.10 13.86
CA GLY A 26 25.63 2.40 15.04
C GLY A 26 25.62 0.89 14.84
N GLY A 27 25.52 0.09 15.90
CA GLY A 27 25.50 -1.38 15.85
C GLY A 27 24.45 -1.98 14.92
N GLU A 28 23.48 -1.21 14.48
CA GLU A 28 22.59 -1.50 13.38
C GLU A 28 23.05 -0.80 12.10
N ILE A 29 22.66 -1.35 10.97
CA ILE A 29 23.13 -1.05 9.61
C ILE A 29 22.96 0.42 9.17
N ILE A 30 22.19 1.24 9.89
CA ILE A 30 21.82 2.61 9.49
C ILE A 30 22.80 3.64 10.06
N PRO A 31 23.57 4.36 9.21
CA PRO A 31 24.42 5.44 9.66
C PRO A 31 23.59 6.59 10.25
N LYS A 32 24.04 7.17 11.36
CA LYS A 32 23.43 8.33 12.01
C LYS A 32 24.39 9.51 12.08
N ILE A 33 23.84 10.73 12.00
CA ILE A 33 24.62 11.95 12.21
C ILE A 33 24.74 12.18 13.71
N VAL A 34 25.98 12.41 14.18
CA VAL A 34 26.31 12.58 15.60
C VAL A 34 26.87 13.95 15.94
N GLY A 35 27.23 14.75 14.93
CA GLY A 35 27.76 16.09 15.14
C GLY A 35 27.98 16.85 13.83
N VAL A 36 28.27 18.15 13.96
CA VAL A 36 28.56 19.07 12.87
C VAL A 36 29.98 19.60 13.02
N ASN A 37 30.71 19.72 11.91
CA ASN A 37 31.98 20.42 11.88
C ASN A 37 31.74 21.92 11.63
N LEU A 38 31.65 22.68 12.71
CA LEU A 38 31.34 24.12 12.68
C LEU A 38 32.45 24.95 11.99
N GLU A 39 33.69 24.48 12.01
CA GLU A 39 34.81 25.20 11.34
C GLU A 39 34.66 25.20 9.82
N LYS A 40 33.95 24.21 9.27
CA LYS A 40 33.70 24.06 7.83
C LYS A 40 32.30 24.56 7.42
N ARG A 41 31.51 25.07 8.37
CA ARG A 41 30.18 25.58 8.05
C ARG A 41 30.28 26.85 7.20
N ASN A 42 29.45 26.91 6.15
CA ASN A 42 29.31 28.12 5.38
C ASN A 42 28.53 29.16 6.21
N VAL A 43 29.07 30.37 6.35
CA VAL A 43 28.45 31.48 7.11
C VAL A 43 27.06 31.84 6.59
N TYR A 44 26.78 31.59 5.32
CA TYR A 44 25.49 31.83 4.66
C TYR A 44 24.60 30.59 4.60
N SER A 45 24.93 29.49 5.30
CA SER A 45 24.11 28.31 5.32
C SER A 45 22.81 28.54 6.06
N ASN A 46 21.71 27.96 5.56
CA ASN A 46 20.41 28.09 6.19
C ASN A 46 20.15 26.92 7.17
N GLU A 47 19.59 27.25 8.33
CA GLU A 47 19.10 26.25 9.29
C GLU A 47 18.07 25.34 8.63
N ILE A 48 18.11 24.04 8.97
CA ILE A 48 17.12 23.08 8.50
C ILE A 48 15.82 23.27 9.27
N THR A 49 14.83 23.84 8.60
CA THR A 49 13.47 23.95 9.14
C THR A 49 12.74 22.63 8.96
N PHE A 50 12.23 22.07 10.06
CA PHE A 50 11.42 20.85 9.98
C PHE A 50 10.05 21.15 9.36
N ILE A 51 9.55 20.21 8.54
CA ILE A 51 8.26 20.40 7.86
C ILE A 51 7.11 20.40 8.87
N ASN A 52 6.16 21.33 8.69
CA ASN A 52 4.95 21.47 9.53
C ASN A 52 3.69 20.90 8.85
N SER A 53 3.78 20.56 7.57
CA SER A 53 2.69 19.97 6.79
C SER A 53 3.13 18.68 6.11
N CYS A 54 2.18 17.80 5.90
CA CYS A 54 2.42 16.55 5.19
C CYS A 54 2.89 16.83 3.76
N PRO A 55 4.03 16.27 3.31
CA PRO A 55 4.53 16.51 1.96
C PRO A 55 3.56 16.02 0.87
N GLU A 56 2.75 15.01 1.17
CA GLU A 56 1.81 14.42 0.22
C GLU A 56 0.46 15.16 0.20
N CYS A 57 -0.30 15.17 1.29
CA CYS A 57 -1.65 15.71 1.33
C CYS A 57 -1.76 17.14 1.85
N LYS A 58 -0.64 17.76 2.23
CA LYS A 58 -0.52 19.13 2.74
C LYS A 58 -1.22 19.41 4.08
N GLU A 59 -1.88 18.43 4.68
CA GLU A 59 -2.47 18.57 6.02
C GLU A 59 -1.41 18.90 7.08
N PRO A 60 -1.73 19.71 8.08
CA PRO A 60 -0.83 20.01 9.19
C PRO A 60 -0.38 18.73 9.90
N LEU A 61 0.92 18.65 10.18
CA LEU A 61 1.46 17.54 10.95
C LEU A 61 1.14 17.71 12.43
N PHE A 62 0.84 16.60 13.08
CA PHE A 62 0.56 16.55 14.51
C PHE A 62 1.70 15.84 15.24
N ARG A 63 2.15 16.45 16.34
CA ARG A 63 3.09 15.84 17.29
C ARG A 63 2.42 15.71 18.65
N LYS A 64 2.40 14.50 19.19
CA LYS A 64 1.89 14.27 20.53
C LYS A 64 2.91 14.75 21.55
N ILE A 65 2.43 15.39 22.63
CA ILE A 65 3.28 15.88 23.72
C ILE A 65 4.10 14.71 24.31
N GLY A 66 5.42 14.88 24.35
CA GLY A 66 6.36 13.86 24.81
C GLY A 66 6.78 12.81 23.75
N GLU A 67 6.25 12.86 22.53
CA GLU A 67 6.70 12.02 21.43
C GLU A 67 7.59 12.80 20.46
N ALA A 68 8.61 12.13 19.90
CA ALA A 68 9.55 12.76 18.97
C ALA A 68 9.03 12.79 17.53
N GLN A 69 7.99 12.03 17.23
CA GLN A 69 7.48 11.79 15.86
C GLN A 69 6.34 12.72 15.51
N HIS A 70 6.34 13.18 14.25
CA HIS A 70 5.25 13.91 13.64
C HIS A 70 4.39 12.99 12.80
N PHE A 71 3.08 13.17 12.83
CA PHE A 71 2.12 12.34 12.15
C PHE A 71 1.16 13.18 11.30
N CYS A 72 0.85 12.68 10.11
CA CYS A 72 -0.27 13.16 9.33
C CYS A 72 -1.55 12.50 9.84
N LYS A 73 -2.57 13.30 10.23
CA LYS A 73 -3.87 12.79 10.73
C LYS A 73 -4.85 12.41 9.62
N ASN A 74 -4.55 12.75 8.38
CA ASN A 74 -5.44 12.48 7.24
C ASN A 74 -5.39 11.01 6.82
N GLU A 75 -5.94 10.13 7.66
CA GLU A 75 -5.91 8.68 7.45
C GLU A 75 -6.65 8.21 6.18
N ASP A 76 -7.61 9.01 5.70
CA ASP A 76 -8.52 8.64 4.62
C ASP A 76 -8.26 9.41 3.31
N GLY A 77 -7.54 10.53 3.40
CA GLY A 77 -7.20 11.35 2.23
C GLY A 77 -5.71 11.37 1.87
N CYS A 78 -4.85 10.80 2.72
CA CYS A 78 -3.42 10.75 2.45
C CYS A 78 -3.07 9.45 1.73
N THR A 79 -2.75 9.54 0.44
CA THR A 79 -2.47 8.38 -0.44
C THR A 79 -1.47 7.38 0.15
N PRO A 80 -0.29 7.77 0.68
CA PRO A 80 0.63 6.81 1.28
C PRO A 80 0.05 6.06 2.49
N GLN A 81 -0.85 6.70 3.27
CA GLN A 81 -1.50 6.02 4.39
C GLN A 81 -2.54 5.01 3.92
N ILE A 82 -3.32 5.35 2.89
CA ILE A 82 -4.30 4.45 2.30
C ILE A 82 -3.58 3.24 1.70
N ILE A 83 -2.57 3.47 0.87
CA ILE A 83 -1.77 2.41 0.25
C ILE A 83 -1.08 1.56 1.31
N GLY A 84 -0.51 2.18 2.35
CA GLY A 84 0.11 1.48 3.47
C GLY A 84 -0.86 0.56 4.23
N LYS A 85 -2.11 0.99 4.45
CA LYS A 85 -3.15 0.14 5.06
C LYS A 85 -3.49 -1.07 4.18
N ILE A 86 -3.59 -0.86 2.85
CA ILE A 86 -3.86 -1.96 1.92
C ILE A 86 -2.67 -2.94 1.86
N LEU A 87 -1.43 -2.43 1.79
CA LEU A 87 -0.22 -3.24 1.83
C LEU A 87 -0.10 -4.07 3.10
N HIS A 88 -0.41 -3.47 4.26
CA HIS A 88 -0.46 -4.20 5.52
C HIS A 88 -1.48 -5.34 5.45
N PHE A 89 -2.71 -5.05 5.00
CA PHE A 89 -3.80 -6.01 4.90
C PHE A 89 -3.43 -7.21 4.01
N VAL A 90 -2.83 -6.98 2.83
CA VAL A 90 -2.48 -8.06 1.90
C VAL A 90 -1.20 -8.79 2.27
N SER A 91 -0.44 -8.30 3.24
CA SER A 91 0.89 -8.84 3.59
C SER A 91 0.84 -10.32 3.98
N ARG A 92 1.99 -11.01 3.84
CA ARG A 92 2.14 -12.44 4.14
C ARG A 92 1.72 -12.81 5.57
N LYS A 93 1.94 -11.93 6.55
CA LYS A 93 1.57 -12.14 7.94
C LYS A 93 0.09 -11.89 8.24
N ALA A 94 -0.59 -11.15 7.37
CA ALA A 94 -1.99 -10.79 7.46
C ALA A 94 -2.84 -11.70 6.56
N MET A 95 -3.46 -11.16 5.51
CA MET A 95 -4.35 -11.93 4.62
C MET A 95 -3.59 -12.77 3.58
N ASN A 96 -2.27 -12.62 3.47
CA ASN A 96 -1.41 -13.37 2.56
C ASN A 96 -1.92 -13.42 1.11
N ILE A 97 -2.28 -12.25 0.57
CA ILE A 97 -2.75 -12.16 -0.82
C ILE A 97 -1.55 -11.96 -1.74
N GLU A 98 -1.22 -12.98 -2.51
CA GLU A 98 -0.10 -12.96 -3.43
C GLU A 98 -0.40 -12.12 -4.68
N GLY A 99 0.65 -11.58 -5.31
CA GLY A 99 0.53 -10.73 -6.51
C GLY A 99 0.21 -9.26 -6.23
N LEU A 100 -0.14 -8.90 -4.99
CA LEU A 100 -0.45 -7.53 -4.57
C LEU A 100 0.72 -6.86 -3.84
N GLY A 101 1.85 -6.69 -4.53
CA GLY A 101 2.95 -5.84 -4.04
C GLY A 101 2.63 -4.34 -4.19
N GLU A 102 3.52 -3.48 -3.66
CA GLU A 102 3.36 -2.02 -3.67
C GLU A 102 3.03 -1.48 -5.06
N GLY A 103 3.79 -1.89 -6.07
CA GLY A 103 3.57 -1.45 -7.43
C GLY A 103 2.23 -1.87 -8.03
N THR A 104 1.69 -3.03 -7.64
CA THR A 104 0.37 -3.50 -8.10
C THR A 104 -0.75 -2.75 -7.38
N ILE A 105 -0.60 -2.51 -6.07
CA ILE A 105 -1.56 -1.74 -5.27
C ILE A 105 -1.61 -0.29 -5.75
N ASP A 106 -0.47 0.34 -6.01
CA ASP A 106 -0.39 1.66 -6.64
C ASP A 106 -1.18 1.68 -7.95
N LEU A 107 -0.93 0.70 -8.81
CA LEU A 107 -1.59 0.59 -10.11
C LEU A 107 -3.12 0.49 -9.95
N LEU A 108 -3.61 -0.37 -9.06
CA LEU A 108 -5.04 -0.51 -8.78
C LEU A 108 -5.65 0.76 -8.16
N TYR A 109 -4.94 1.38 -7.23
CA TYR A 109 -5.41 2.58 -6.53
C TYR A 109 -5.52 3.78 -7.48
N TYR A 110 -4.49 4.08 -8.25
CA TYR A 110 -4.49 5.23 -9.17
C TYR A 110 -5.44 5.01 -10.36
N ASN A 111 -5.68 3.76 -10.76
CA ASN A 111 -6.74 3.43 -11.72
C ASN A 111 -8.16 3.40 -11.09
N LYS A 112 -8.31 3.83 -9.83
CA LYS A 112 -9.58 3.91 -9.11
C LYS A 112 -10.31 2.57 -8.98
N LYS A 113 -9.57 1.46 -9.08
CA LYS A 113 -10.12 0.11 -8.88
C LYS A 113 -10.33 -0.21 -7.41
N ILE A 114 -9.48 0.33 -6.55
CA ILE A 114 -9.56 0.20 -5.10
C ILE A 114 -9.37 1.55 -4.41
N LYS A 115 -10.07 1.77 -3.29
CA LYS A 115 -9.91 2.91 -2.37
C LYS A 115 -9.49 2.44 -0.98
N ASN A 116 -9.79 1.20 -0.63
CA ASN A 116 -9.45 0.54 0.62
C ASN A 116 -9.32 -0.97 0.39
N TYR A 117 -8.89 -1.71 1.40
CA TYR A 117 -8.65 -3.14 1.25
C TYR A 117 -9.91 -3.98 1.05
N ALA A 118 -11.12 -3.53 1.44
CA ALA A 118 -12.35 -4.27 1.16
C ALA A 118 -12.73 -4.23 -0.34
N ASP A 119 -12.25 -3.24 -1.08
CA ASP A 119 -12.48 -3.13 -2.51
C ASP A 119 -11.73 -4.20 -3.33
N LEU A 120 -10.84 -4.96 -2.70
CA LEU A 120 -10.14 -6.08 -3.33
C LEU A 120 -11.09 -7.25 -3.64
N TYR A 121 -12.08 -7.52 -2.79
CA TYR A 121 -12.94 -8.70 -2.87
C TYR A 121 -13.96 -8.68 -4.02
N PRO A 122 -14.53 -7.55 -4.43
CA PRO A 122 -15.39 -7.48 -5.62
C PRO A 122 -14.63 -7.40 -6.94
N LEU A 123 -13.30 -7.29 -6.96
CA LEU A 123 -12.50 -7.18 -8.18
C LEU A 123 -12.70 -8.39 -9.09
N LYS A 124 -12.88 -8.11 -10.38
CA LYS A 124 -12.97 -9.15 -11.42
C LYS A 124 -11.71 -9.14 -12.28
N LYS A 125 -11.34 -10.32 -12.80
CA LYS A 125 -10.17 -10.49 -13.66
C LYS A 125 -10.15 -9.48 -14.82
N ASN A 126 -11.27 -9.29 -15.51
CA ASN A 126 -11.39 -8.39 -16.65
C ASN A 126 -11.26 -6.90 -16.30
N GLU A 127 -11.34 -6.53 -15.00
CA GLU A 127 -11.18 -5.15 -14.54
C GLU A 127 -9.74 -4.80 -14.21
N ILE A 128 -8.88 -5.80 -14.03
CA ILE A 128 -7.49 -5.63 -13.61
C ILE A 128 -6.49 -6.06 -14.68
N ILE A 129 -6.87 -6.95 -15.59
CA ILE A 129 -6.02 -7.36 -16.70
C ILE A 129 -5.76 -6.18 -17.65
N GLY A 130 -4.55 -6.06 -18.15
CA GLY A 130 -4.16 -4.98 -19.06
C GLY A 130 -3.81 -3.66 -18.35
N LEU A 131 -3.99 -3.54 -17.04
CA LEU A 131 -3.48 -2.38 -16.31
C LEU A 131 -1.95 -2.41 -16.32
N GLU A 132 -1.32 -1.35 -16.78
CA GLU A 132 0.12 -1.23 -16.93
C GLU A 132 0.69 0.05 -16.35
N LYS A 133 1.96 0.04 -15.98
CA LYS A 133 2.76 1.23 -15.67
C LYS A 133 4.14 1.11 -16.29
N TRP A 134 4.74 2.25 -16.55
CA TRP A 134 6.10 2.32 -17.05
C TRP A 134 7.12 2.15 -15.91
N LEU A 135 8.20 1.43 -16.19
CA LEU A 135 9.37 1.34 -15.33
C LEU A 135 10.49 2.16 -15.93
N ASP A 136 11.19 2.90 -15.09
CA ASP A 136 12.45 3.54 -15.44
C ASP A 136 13.60 2.54 -15.26
N ASN A 137 14.47 2.41 -16.25
CA ASN A 137 15.62 1.50 -16.23
C ASN A 137 16.59 1.81 -15.08
N GLU A 138 16.64 3.06 -14.59
CA GLU A 138 17.57 3.45 -13.54
C GLU A 138 16.99 3.33 -12.11
N ASN A 139 15.68 3.43 -11.93
CA ASN A 139 15.07 3.58 -10.61
C ASN A 139 13.80 2.72 -10.35
N ALA A 140 13.60 1.67 -11.10
CA ALA A 140 12.56 0.66 -10.85
C ALA A 140 11.10 1.15 -10.87
N GLY A 141 10.77 2.31 -11.38
CA GLY A 141 9.37 2.57 -11.70
C GLY A 141 8.90 4.01 -11.61
N LEU A 142 8.34 4.47 -12.70
CA LEU A 142 7.49 5.65 -12.67
C LEU A 142 6.21 5.30 -11.89
N LYS A 143 5.80 6.20 -11.01
CA LYS A 143 4.47 6.13 -10.43
C LYS A 143 3.43 6.42 -11.51
N TYR A 144 2.22 5.90 -11.37
CA TYR A 144 1.11 6.15 -12.29
C TYR A 144 0.94 7.64 -12.66
N LYS A 145 1.21 8.54 -11.70
CA LYS A 145 1.22 9.99 -11.93
C LYS A 145 2.25 10.42 -13.00
N ASP A 146 3.41 9.80 -13.01
CA ASP A 146 4.48 10.12 -13.96
C ASP A 146 4.15 9.62 -15.36
N GLU A 147 3.51 8.45 -15.47
CA GLU A 147 2.97 7.94 -16.74
C GLU A 147 1.91 8.87 -17.31
N LEU A 148 0.93 9.25 -16.48
CA LEU A 148 -0.12 10.17 -16.87
C LEU A 148 0.47 11.52 -17.32
N GLN A 149 1.50 12.02 -16.62
CA GLN A 149 2.20 13.24 -17.02
C GLN A 149 2.86 13.11 -18.38
N VAL A 150 3.49 11.96 -18.65
CA VAL A 150 4.11 11.68 -19.97
C VAL A 150 3.05 11.69 -21.07
N ASP A 151 1.95 11.02 -20.87
CA ASP A 151 0.87 10.94 -21.86
C ASP A 151 0.19 12.30 -22.07
N LEU A 152 -0.05 13.04 -21.01
CA LEU A 152 -0.57 14.41 -21.07
C LEU A 152 0.40 15.34 -21.80
N THR A 153 1.71 15.20 -21.56
CA THR A 153 2.74 16.00 -22.27
C THR A 153 2.70 15.74 -23.76
N LYS A 154 2.63 14.48 -24.18
CA LYS A 154 2.51 14.10 -25.59
C LYS A 154 1.29 14.70 -26.24
N ALA A 155 0.11 14.56 -25.58
CA ALA A 155 -1.14 15.07 -26.08
C ALA A 155 -1.15 16.60 -26.22
N ILE A 156 -0.70 17.31 -25.18
CA ILE A 156 -0.60 18.78 -25.22
C ILE A 156 0.37 19.21 -26.32
N PHE A 157 1.51 18.56 -26.44
CA PHE A 157 2.49 18.87 -27.47
C PHE A 157 1.92 18.64 -28.87
N ALA A 158 1.30 17.49 -29.12
CA ALA A 158 0.69 17.15 -30.38
C ALA A 158 -0.42 18.12 -30.75
N LEU A 159 -1.39 18.36 -29.84
CA LEU A 159 -2.50 19.31 -30.04
C LEU A 159 -1.97 20.73 -30.27
N SER A 160 -0.92 21.13 -29.57
CA SER A 160 -0.36 22.48 -29.69
C SER A 160 0.28 22.78 -31.04
N LYS A 161 0.80 21.78 -31.72
CA LYS A 161 1.36 21.96 -33.08
C LYS A 161 0.34 22.53 -34.06
N LYS A 162 -0.92 22.11 -33.91
CA LYS A 162 -2.02 22.65 -34.70
C LYS A 162 -2.55 24.00 -34.16
N TRP A 163 -2.63 24.15 -32.84
CA TRP A 163 -3.42 25.21 -32.23
C TRP A 163 -2.61 26.33 -31.57
N GLY A 164 -1.38 26.12 -31.21
CA GLY A 164 -0.61 27.11 -30.45
C GLY A 164 0.92 27.04 -30.61
N ASN A 165 1.40 25.95 -31.17
CA ASN A 165 2.83 25.71 -31.38
C ASN A 165 3.68 25.83 -30.09
N LEU A 166 3.20 25.19 -29.00
CA LEU A 166 3.96 25.04 -27.76
C LEU A 166 5.16 24.12 -28.02
N ASN A 167 6.27 24.37 -27.36
CA ASN A 167 7.38 23.44 -27.37
C ASN A 167 7.17 22.32 -26.33
N LEU A 168 8.04 21.30 -26.36
CA LEU A 168 7.96 20.15 -25.48
C LEU A 168 8.03 20.54 -23.99
N THR A 169 8.96 21.45 -23.65
CA THR A 169 9.16 21.94 -22.28
C THR A 169 7.92 22.70 -21.76
N GLU A 170 7.28 23.50 -22.61
CA GLU A 170 6.01 24.18 -22.25
C GLU A 170 4.88 23.15 -22.03
N SER A 171 4.79 22.15 -22.88
CA SER A 171 3.80 21.07 -22.78
C SER A 171 4.01 20.23 -21.52
N GLU A 172 5.25 19.92 -21.16
CA GLU A 172 5.60 19.20 -19.93
C GLU A 172 5.24 20.00 -18.69
N LYS A 173 5.54 21.32 -18.66
CA LYS A 173 5.15 22.16 -17.53
C LYS A 173 3.64 22.19 -17.33
N ILE A 174 2.87 22.27 -18.42
CA ILE A 174 1.40 22.24 -18.35
C ILE A 174 0.91 20.90 -17.84
N SER A 175 1.46 19.78 -18.33
CA SER A 175 1.05 18.43 -17.93
C SER A 175 1.27 18.13 -16.44
N ARG A 176 2.23 18.80 -15.80
CA ARG A 176 2.47 18.66 -14.36
C ARG A 176 1.36 19.20 -13.49
N GLU A 177 0.56 20.13 -14.01
CA GLU A 177 -0.50 20.83 -13.28
C GLU A 177 -1.90 20.21 -13.49
N ILE A 178 -2.03 19.23 -14.39
CA ILE A 178 -3.30 18.63 -14.77
C ILE A 178 -3.30 17.12 -14.58
N PHE A 179 -4.49 16.56 -14.36
CA PHE A 179 -4.72 15.10 -14.37
C PHE A 179 -5.44 14.64 -15.64
N PHE A 180 -6.26 15.50 -16.21
CA PHE A 180 -6.98 15.25 -17.45
C PHE A 180 -6.85 16.47 -18.36
N LEU A 181 -6.95 16.28 -19.68
CA LEU A 181 -6.99 17.41 -20.61
C LEU A 181 -8.12 18.41 -20.26
N ASP A 182 -9.20 17.90 -19.72
CA ASP A 182 -10.34 18.71 -19.30
C ASP A 182 -10.02 19.68 -18.16
N ASP A 183 -9.00 19.38 -17.37
CA ASP A 183 -8.54 20.28 -16.30
C ASP A 183 -8.01 21.60 -16.87
N LEU A 184 -7.60 21.65 -18.14
CA LEU A 184 -7.17 22.87 -18.83
C LEU A 184 -8.23 23.99 -18.90
N ILE A 185 -9.50 23.63 -18.69
CA ILE A 185 -10.60 24.60 -18.62
C ILE A 185 -11.04 24.92 -17.19
N ASN A 186 -10.42 24.29 -16.21
CA ASN A 186 -10.69 24.56 -14.80
C ASN A 186 -9.99 25.87 -14.39
N SER A 187 -10.75 26.78 -13.75
CA SER A 187 -10.24 28.10 -13.30
C SER A 187 -9.10 28.00 -12.30
N GLU A 188 -9.10 26.99 -11.41
CA GLU A 188 -8.04 26.80 -10.43
C GLU A 188 -6.73 26.37 -11.10
N VAL A 189 -6.82 25.47 -12.08
CA VAL A 189 -5.67 25.03 -12.88
C VAL A 189 -5.12 26.19 -13.68
N LEU A 190 -5.99 26.97 -14.34
CA LEU A 190 -5.58 28.17 -15.06
C LEU A 190 -4.85 29.17 -14.18
N ASN A 191 -5.31 29.39 -12.97
CA ASN A 191 -4.63 30.27 -12.02
C ASN A 191 -3.22 29.75 -11.63
N ARG A 192 -3.06 28.43 -11.46
CA ARG A 192 -1.72 27.83 -11.25
C ARG A 192 -0.80 28.02 -12.45
N LEU A 193 -1.33 27.84 -13.66
CA LEU A 193 -0.58 28.03 -14.90
C LEU A 193 -0.15 29.50 -15.12
N ILE A 194 -0.94 30.47 -14.63
CA ILE A 194 -0.58 31.90 -14.62
C ILE A 194 0.73 32.11 -13.83
N ASN A 195 0.80 31.53 -12.65
CA ASN A 195 1.96 31.68 -11.76
C ASN A 195 3.25 31.03 -12.33
N LEU A 196 3.13 30.15 -13.30
CA LEU A 196 4.27 29.48 -13.97
C LEU A 196 4.81 30.26 -15.18
N ASN A 197 4.30 31.47 -15.45
CA ASN A 197 4.63 32.26 -16.63
C ASN A 197 4.46 31.53 -17.98
N ILE A 198 3.54 30.57 -18.04
CA ILE A 198 3.26 29.76 -19.23
C ILE A 198 2.22 30.46 -20.14
N LEU A 199 1.46 31.40 -19.61
CA LEU A 199 0.42 32.11 -20.32
C LEU A 199 0.99 33.14 -21.30
N ASN A 200 1.49 32.64 -22.41
CA ASN A 200 1.83 33.46 -23.55
C ASN A 200 0.71 33.40 -24.62
N ASN A 201 0.86 34.18 -25.68
CA ASN A 201 -0.11 34.17 -26.78
C ASN A 201 -0.31 32.80 -27.44
N LYS A 202 0.72 31.95 -27.40
CA LYS A 202 0.66 30.58 -27.92
C LYS A 202 -0.27 29.71 -27.08
N PHE A 203 -0.13 29.76 -25.75
CA PHE A 203 -1.00 29.01 -24.84
C PHE A 203 -2.44 29.49 -24.91
N SER A 204 -2.67 30.80 -24.97
CA SER A 204 -4.02 31.36 -25.11
C SER A 204 -4.69 30.90 -26.41
N LYS A 205 -3.94 30.83 -27.50
CA LYS A 205 -4.44 30.30 -28.78
C LYS A 205 -4.75 28.82 -28.67
N PHE A 206 -3.86 28.02 -28.13
CA PHE A 206 -4.07 26.60 -27.86
C PHE A 206 -5.32 26.35 -27.04
N LEU A 207 -5.48 27.06 -25.90
CA LEU A 207 -6.59 26.90 -25.01
C LEU A 207 -7.93 27.27 -25.66
N ASN A 208 -7.97 28.31 -26.48
CA ASN A 208 -9.17 28.71 -27.19
C ASN A 208 -9.59 27.65 -28.22
N GLU A 209 -8.65 27.10 -28.98
CA GLU A 209 -8.95 26.03 -29.93
C GLU A 209 -9.36 24.74 -29.20
N PHE A 210 -8.73 24.40 -28.08
CA PHE A 210 -9.12 23.27 -27.24
C PHE A 210 -10.56 23.41 -26.72
N LYS A 211 -10.94 24.59 -26.22
CA LYS A 211 -12.32 24.89 -25.79
C LYS A 211 -13.33 24.74 -26.92
N LYS A 212 -13.01 25.24 -28.11
CA LYS A 212 -13.87 25.08 -29.30
C LYS A 212 -14.04 23.61 -29.69
N ALA A 213 -12.92 22.85 -29.72
CA ALA A 213 -12.93 21.44 -30.05
C ALA A 213 -13.75 20.65 -29.03
N LYS A 214 -13.57 20.88 -27.73
CA LYS A 214 -14.38 20.25 -26.68
C LYS A 214 -15.85 20.55 -26.80
N SER A 215 -16.23 21.82 -27.09
CA SER A 215 -17.64 22.20 -27.28
C SER A 215 -18.26 21.46 -28.45
N ARG A 216 -17.55 21.26 -29.56
CA ARG A 216 -18.05 20.50 -30.71
C ARG A 216 -18.25 19.02 -30.35
N VAL A 217 -17.26 18.40 -29.71
CA VAL A 217 -17.35 17.00 -29.28
C VAL A 217 -18.51 16.80 -28.29
N SER A 218 -18.62 17.66 -27.28
CA SER A 218 -19.69 17.59 -26.27
C SER A 218 -21.08 17.73 -26.84
N ASN A 219 -21.26 18.55 -27.90
CA ASN A 219 -22.57 18.75 -28.55
C ASN A 219 -22.97 17.56 -29.42
N ASN A 220 -22.00 16.86 -30.01
CA ASN A 220 -22.28 15.75 -30.93
C ASN A 220 -22.32 14.40 -30.22
N TYR A 221 -21.66 14.25 -29.07
CA TYR A 221 -21.48 12.97 -28.37
C TYR A 221 -21.74 13.10 -26.86
N LYS A 222 -23.03 12.98 -26.49
CA LYS A 222 -23.42 13.02 -25.06
C LYS A 222 -22.75 11.94 -24.20
N CYS A 223 -22.34 10.82 -24.79
CA CYS A 223 -21.60 9.74 -24.07
C CYS A 223 -20.15 10.09 -23.73
N LEU A 224 -19.55 11.07 -24.40
CA LEU A 224 -18.17 11.52 -24.16
C LEU A 224 -18.08 12.63 -23.10
N GLN A 225 -19.19 13.02 -22.47
CA GLN A 225 -19.20 14.16 -21.53
C GLN A 225 -18.38 13.95 -20.28
N ASN A 226 -18.04 12.72 -19.90
CA ASN A 226 -17.48 12.50 -18.57
C ASN A 226 -16.18 11.71 -18.44
N ASN A 227 -15.50 11.24 -19.45
CA ASN A 227 -14.20 10.54 -19.30
C ASN A 227 -13.75 9.85 -20.60
N VAL A 228 -13.59 10.57 -21.67
CA VAL A 228 -12.72 10.06 -22.74
C VAL A 228 -11.31 10.07 -22.14
N SER A 229 -10.77 8.89 -21.85
CA SER A 229 -9.41 8.81 -21.40
C SER A 229 -8.52 9.36 -22.52
N LEU A 230 -7.57 10.18 -22.14
CA LEU A 230 -6.57 10.68 -23.06
C LEU A 230 -5.89 9.54 -23.84
N ASN A 231 -5.68 8.41 -23.17
CA ASN A 231 -5.08 7.22 -23.76
C ASN A 231 -5.88 6.72 -24.99
N TYR A 232 -7.20 6.74 -24.92
CA TYR A 232 -8.03 6.34 -26.06
C TYR A 232 -7.87 7.25 -27.28
N LEU A 233 -7.84 8.55 -27.06
CA LEU A 233 -7.62 9.51 -28.17
C LEU A 233 -6.21 9.35 -28.77
N LEU A 234 -5.22 9.02 -27.94
CA LEU A 234 -3.85 8.76 -28.38
C LEU A 234 -3.71 7.40 -29.08
N GLU A 235 -4.39 6.35 -28.58
CA GLU A 235 -4.43 5.03 -29.20
C GLU A 235 -5.04 5.08 -30.61
N LEU A 236 -6.13 5.83 -30.78
CA LEU A 236 -6.77 6.00 -32.10
C LEU A 236 -5.87 6.71 -33.12
N LYS A 237 -5.07 7.67 -32.67
CA LYS A 237 -4.26 8.49 -33.59
C LYS A 237 -2.84 7.97 -33.80
N PHE A 238 -2.32 7.26 -32.82
CA PHE A 238 -0.94 6.77 -32.80
C PHE A 238 -0.88 5.26 -32.53
N PRO A 239 -1.56 4.42 -33.33
CA PRO A 239 -1.68 2.98 -33.08
C PRO A 239 -0.32 2.25 -33.06
N ASP A 240 0.71 2.82 -33.70
CA ASP A 240 2.06 2.27 -33.70
C ASP A 240 2.80 2.50 -32.37
N TYR A 241 2.39 3.52 -31.61
CA TYR A 241 3.00 3.89 -30.34
C TYR A 241 2.13 3.47 -29.15
N PHE A 242 0.83 3.39 -29.35
CA PHE A 242 -0.17 2.99 -28.37
C PHE A 242 -0.96 1.83 -28.97
N LYS A 243 -0.46 0.59 -28.81
CA LYS A 243 -1.21 -0.59 -29.27
C LYS A 243 -2.50 -0.67 -28.50
N PRO A 244 -3.67 -0.65 -29.18
CA PRO A 244 -4.93 -0.93 -28.50
C PRO A 244 -4.85 -2.35 -27.95
N GLU A 245 -4.93 -2.50 -26.64
CA GLU A 245 -5.13 -3.79 -26.04
C GLU A 245 -6.59 -4.21 -26.29
N GLU A 246 -6.82 -5.49 -26.54
CA GLU A 246 -8.13 -6.10 -26.83
C GLU A 246 -9.20 -5.83 -25.73
N ASN A 247 -8.81 -5.16 -24.64
CA ASN A 247 -9.64 -4.81 -23.48
C ASN A 247 -9.65 -3.33 -23.13
N SER A 248 -9.55 -2.42 -24.11
CA SER A 248 -9.76 -1.00 -23.83
C SER A 248 -11.15 -0.79 -23.21
N LEU A 249 -11.29 0.21 -22.34
CA LEU A 249 -12.53 0.59 -21.64
C LEU A 249 -13.76 0.78 -22.55
N PHE A 250 -13.61 0.58 -23.85
CA PHE A 250 -14.60 0.79 -24.91
C PHE A 250 -15.25 -0.49 -25.46
N ASN A 251 -14.87 -1.68 -25.00
CA ASN A 251 -15.52 -2.91 -25.44
C ASN A 251 -17.04 -2.99 -25.18
N ASN A 252 -17.61 -2.01 -24.47
CA ASN A 252 -19.05 -1.94 -24.20
C ASN A 252 -19.78 -0.70 -24.79
N SER A 253 -19.08 0.18 -25.49
CA SER A 253 -19.74 1.31 -26.19
C SER A 253 -19.50 1.16 -27.69
N VAL A 254 -20.57 0.94 -28.43
CA VAL A 254 -20.53 0.91 -29.89
C VAL A 254 -20.23 2.32 -30.38
N ILE A 255 -18.96 2.60 -30.67
CA ILE A 255 -18.57 3.82 -31.40
C ILE A 255 -18.85 3.56 -32.87
N ARG A 256 -19.63 4.44 -33.49
CA ARG A 256 -19.91 4.36 -34.92
C ARG A 256 -18.69 4.82 -35.71
N ILE A 257 -18.51 4.30 -36.93
CA ILE A 257 -17.37 4.62 -37.81
C ILE A 257 -17.33 6.12 -38.16
N ASP A 258 -18.47 6.78 -38.27
CA ASP A 258 -18.66 8.22 -38.46
C ASP A 258 -18.15 9.08 -37.27
N GLU A 259 -18.07 8.49 -36.08
CA GLU A 259 -17.53 9.13 -34.87
C GLU A 259 -16.00 9.12 -34.86
N VAL A 260 -15.37 8.14 -35.45
CA VAL A 260 -13.91 8.01 -35.56
C VAL A 260 -13.33 9.07 -36.52
N GLU A 261 -14.01 9.35 -37.65
CA GLU A 261 -13.60 10.39 -38.58
C GLU A 261 -13.54 11.78 -37.94
N TYR A 262 -14.49 12.08 -37.08
CA TYR A 262 -14.56 13.38 -36.41
C TYR A 262 -13.48 13.56 -35.33
N ILE A 263 -13.16 12.50 -34.61
CA ILE A 263 -12.03 12.48 -33.69
C ILE A 263 -10.71 12.63 -34.46
N ASP A 264 -10.64 12.06 -35.65
CA ASP A 264 -9.49 12.16 -36.55
C ASP A 264 -9.25 13.59 -37.06
N GLU A 265 -10.29 14.38 -37.31
CA GLU A 265 -10.18 15.82 -37.58
C GLU A 265 -9.62 16.61 -36.41
N LEU A 266 -10.00 16.22 -35.17
CA LEU A 266 -9.54 16.83 -33.94
C LEU A 266 -8.06 16.54 -33.67
N LEU A 267 -7.61 15.35 -34.05
CA LEU A 267 -6.26 14.83 -33.85
C LEU A 267 -5.38 14.86 -35.09
N ASN A 268 -5.80 15.49 -36.20
CA ASN A 268 -5.12 15.46 -37.48
C ASN A 268 -3.77 16.21 -37.45
N PHE A 269 -2.74 15.54 -36.92
CA PHE A 269 -1.37 16.02 -36.81
C PHE A 269 -0.45 15.36 -37.82
N ASN A 270 0.40 16.18 -38.44
CA ASN A 270 1.54 15.67 -39.15
C ASN A 270 2.67 15.43 -38.12
N ILE A 271 2.83 14.15 -37.70
CA ILE A 271 3.75 13.74 -36.63
C ILE A 271 5.23 13.74 -37.07
N LYS A 272 5.56 14.21 -38.25
CA LYS A 272 6.94 14.35 -38.70
C LYS A 272 7.66 15.52 -37.99
N ASP A 273 7.55 15.57 -36.66
CA ASP A 273 8.27 16.52 -35.83
C ASP A 273 9.36 15.75 -35.08
N LYS A 274 10.61 16.10 -35.38
CA LYS A 274 11.79 15.43 -34.85
C LYS A 274 11.90 15.51 -33.32
N ASP A 275 11.36 16.56 -32.70
CA ASP A 275 11.35 16.70 -31.25
C ASP A 275 10.35 15.73 -30.61
N PHE A 276 9.21 15.50 -31.27
CA PHE A 276 8.25 14.50 -30.84
C PHE A 276 8.78 13.08 -31.00
N GLU A 277 9.43 12.75 -32.12
CA GLU A 277 10.09 11.46 -32.33
C GLU A 277 11.16 11.21 -31.27
N ASN A 278 12.02 12.19 -30.98
CA ASN A 278 13.04 12.07 -29.94
C ASN A 278 12.41 11.88 -28.54
N PHE A 279 11.31 12.55 -28.25
CA PHE A 279 10.56 12.39 -27.01
C PHE A 279 9.97 10.99 -26.90
N VAL A 280 9.35 10.46 -27.96
CA VAL A 280 8.82 9.09 -28.00
C VAL A 280 9.95 8.07 -27.84
N ILE A 281 11.10 8.25 -28.50
CA ILE A 281 12.26 7.37 -28.35
C ILE A 281 12.76 7.39 -26.89
N SER A 282 12.85 8.56 -26.26
CA SER A 282 13.28 8.67 -24.85
C SER A 282 12.36 7.93 -23.88
N ILE A 283 11.12 7.69 -24.28
CA ILE A 283 10.12 6.97 -23.49
C ILE A 283 10.12 5.48 -23.82
N SER A 284 10.43 5.10 -25.07
CA SER A 284 10.48 3.69 -25.52
C SER A 284 11.57 2.88 -24.81
N ASP A 285 12.58 3.54 -24.24
CA ASP A 285 13.61 2.90 -23.42
C ASP A 285 13.11 2.46 -22.03
N ARG A 286 11.85 2.74 -21.71
CA ARG A 286 11.22 2.37 -20.44
C ARG A 286 10.49 1.03 -20.57
N ASN A 287 10.72 0.13 -19.62
CA ASN A 287 10.01 -1.13 -19.58
C ASN A 287 8.60 -0.92 -19.00
N ARG A 288 7.59 -1.52 -19.61
CA ARG A 288 6.23 -1.58 -19.06
C ARG A 288 6.12 -2.76 -18.11
N VAL A 289 5.58 -2.50 -16.94
CA VAL A 289 5.18 -3.53 -15.97
C VAL A 289 3.69 -3.41 -15.72
N GLY A 290 3.00 -4.53 -15.79
CA GLY A 290 1.56 -4.50 -15.64
C GLY A 290 0.97 -5.85 -15.25
N ILE A 291 -0.35 -5.87 -15.06
CA ILE A 291 -1.11 -7.05 -14.68
C ILE A 291 -1.49 -7.79 -15.96
N LYS A 292 -0.68 -8.80 -16.30
CA LYS A 292 -0.97 -9.72 -17.40
C LYS A 292 -1.87 -10.87 -16.89
N GLU A 293 -2.37 -11.69 -17.82
CA GLU A 293 -3.34 -12.75 -17.54
C GLU A 293 -2.95 -13.64 -16.35
N LYS A 294 -1.74 -14.21 -16.36
CA LYS A 294 -1.25 -15.04 -15.24
C LYS A 294 -1.19 -14.32 -13.90
N SER A 295 -0.83 -13.03 -13.92
CA SER A 295 -0.79 -12.22 -12.70
C SER A 295 -2.20 -11.89 -12.21
N ALA A 296 -3.13 -11.62 -13.13
CA ALA A 296 -4.54 -11.40 -12.79
C ALA A 296 -5.17 -12.67 -12.18
N ASP A 297 -4.92 -13.84 -12.75
CA ASP A 297 -5.37 -15.12 -12.19
C ASP A 297 -4.82 -15.34 -10.78
N LEU A 298 -3.51 -15.17 -10.60
CA LEU A 298 -2.89 -15.30 -9.28
C LEU A 298 -3.52 -14.36 -8.24
N ILE A 299 -3.76 -13.09 -8.60
CA ILE A 299 -4.37 -12.11 -7.70
C ILE A 299 -5.78 -12.54 -7.31
N ILE A 300 -6.64 -12.86 -8.29
CA ILE A 300 -8.03 -13.23 -8.02
C ILE A 300 -8.11 -14.53 -7.21
N ASP A 301 -7.34 -15.56 -7.58
CA ASP A 301 -7.28 -16.81 -6.82
C ASP A 301 -6.78 -16.61 -5.39
N SER A 302 -5.81 -15.71 -5.21
CA SER A 302 -5.26 -15.42 -3.90
C SER A 302 -6.23 -14.61 -3.03
N ILE A 303 -7.01 -13.71 -3.62
CA ILE A 303 -8.10 -13.00 -2.94
C ILE A 303 -9.15 -14.02 -2.47
N GLU A 304 -9.58 -14.95 -3.31
CA GLU A 304 -10.56 -15.97 -2.91
C GLU A 304 -10.03 -16.88 -1.80
N LYS A 305 -8.77 -17.34 -1.90
CA LYS A 305 -8.12 -18.13 -0.84
C LYS A 305 -8.03 -17.37 0.49
N SER A 306 -7.86 -16.06 0.45
CA SER A 306 -7.74 -15.22 1.65
C SER A 306 -9.01 -15.20 2.49
N LYS A 307 -10.18 -15.54 1.95
CA LYS A 307 -11.44 -15.65 2.69
C LYS A 307 -11.39 -16.72 3.80
N ASN A 308 -10.50 -17.71 3.65
CA ASN A 308 -10.33 -18.79 4.63
C ASN A 308 -9.19 -18.51 5.64
N ILE A 309 -8.64 -17.31 5.65
CA ILE A 309 -7.60 -16.92 6.63
C ILE A 309 -8.22 -16.88 8.02
N PRO A 310 -7.57 -17.48 9.06
CA PRO A 310 -8.11 -17.54 10.41
C PRO A 310 -8.29 -16.16 11.04
N PHE A 311 -9.27 -16.04 11.93
CA PHE A 311 -9.71 -14.79 12.54
C PHE A 311 -8.57 -13.98 13.19
N GLU A 312 -7.63 -14.61 13.86
CA GLU A 312 -6.51 -13.92 14.49
C GLU A 312 -5.64 -13.17 13.49
N LYS A 313 -5.49 -13.70 12.27
CA LYS A 313 -4.76 -13.02 11.19
C LYS A 313 -5.59 -11.91 10.55
N VAL A 314 -6.91 -12.13 10.40
CA VAL A 314 -7.85 -11.08 9.96
C VAL A 314 -7.84 -9.92 10.93
N LEU A 315 -7.87 -10.19 12.24
CA LEU A 315 -7.81 -9.17 13.28
C LEU A 315 -6.49 -8.36 13.23
N PHE A 316 -5.38 -9.01 12.93
CA PHE A 316 -4.12 -8.32 12.65
C PHE A 316 -4.18 -7.50 11.36
N ALA A 317 -4.78 -8.07 10.31
CA ALA A 317 -4.85 -7.47 8.97
C ALA A 317 -5.65 -6.16 8.93
N ILE A 318 -6.72 -6.00 9.71
CA ILE A 318 -7.52 -4.76 9.75
C ILE A 318 -6.75 -3.56 10.31
N GLY A 319 -5.58 -3.78 10.92
CA GLY A 319 -4.61 -2.72 11.21
C GLY A 319 -4.99 -1.82 12.39
N ILE A 320 -5.54 -2.37 13.47
CA ILE A 320 -5.78 -1.62 14.71
C ILE A 320 -4.44 -1.16 15.29
N LYS A 321 -4.33 0.12 15.60
CA LYS A 321 -3.09 0.70 16.13
C LYS A 321 -2.64 -0.02 17.40
N HIS A 322 -1.37 -0.35 17.49
CA HIS A 322 -0.73 -1.11 18.58
C HIS A 322 -1.14 -2.58 18.68
N VAL A 323 -2.03 -3.08 17.85
CA VAL A 323 -2.39 -4.50 17.79
C VAL A 323 -1.48 -5.21 16.79
N GLY A 324 -0.40 -5.81 17.29
CA GLY A 324 0.49 -6.66 16.51
C GLY A 324 -0.05 -8.11 16.42
N GLU A 325 0.66 -8.96 15.67
CA GLU A 325 0.30 -10.37 15.44
C GLU A 325 0.03 -11.15 16.75
N THR A 326 0.91 -11.00 17.75
CA THR A 326 0.78 -11.67 19.06
C THR A 326 -0.45 -11.20 19.82
N VAL A 327 -0.72 -9.89 19.82
CA VAL A 327 -1.88 -9.30 20.49
C VAL A 327 -3.17 -9.73 19.79
N ALA A 328 -3.20 -9.69 18.46
CA ALA A 328 -4.35 -10.14 17.68
C ALA A 328 -4.71 -11.61 17.99
N LYS A 329 -3.72 -12.49 18.09
CA LYS A 329 -3.92 -13.90 18.48
C LYS A 329 -4.54 -14.03 19.88
N LYS A 330 -4.09 -13.23 20.86
CA LYS A 330 -4.64 -13.23 22.22
C LYS A 330 -6.07 -12.73 22.27
N LEU A 331 -6.34 -11.61 21.58
CA LEU A 331 -7.67 -11.04 21.48
C LEU A 331 -8.64 -12.01 20.80
N ALA A 332 -8.24 -12.64 19.69
CA ALA A 332 -9.07 -13.63 19.00
C ALA A 332 -9.40 -14.82 19.89
N LYS A 333 -8.43 -15.33 20.66
CA LYS A 333 -8.64 -16.43 21.62
C LYS A 333 -9.55 -16.04 22.79
N HIS A 334 -9.49 -14.79 23.24
CA HIS A 334 -10.29 -14.33 24.40
C HIS A 334 -11.74 -14.01 24.00
N PHE A 335 -11.93 -13.32 22.89
CA PHE A 335 -13.25 -12.84 22.46
C PHE A 335 -13.97 -13.76 21.48
N PHE A 336 -13.28 -14.70 20.85
CA PHE A 336 -13.78 -15.68 19.87
C PHE A 336 -14.36 -15.07 18.58
N SER A 337 -14.92 -13.86 18.62
CA SER A 337 -15.45 -13.15 17.47
C SER A 337 -15.13 -11.66 17.50
N ILE A 338 -15.18 -11.04 16.34
CA ILE A 338 -15.03 -9.58 16.22
C ILE A 338 -16.17 -8.84 16.91
N ASP A 339 -17.39 -9.41 16.91
CA ASP A 339 -18.56 -8.79 17.52
C ASP A 339 -18.42 -8.74 19.05
N ASN A 340 -17.93 -9.79 19.66
CA ASN A 340 -17.64 -9.78 21.11
C ASN A 340 -16.57 -8.73 21.44
N LEU A 341 -15.50 -8.64 20.62
CA LEU A 341 -14.45 -7.64 20.83
C LEU A 341 -14.98 -6.21 20.65
N MET A 342 -15.88 -5.98 19.70
CA MET A 342 -16.50 -4.66 19.46
C MET A 342 -17.34 -4.17 20.64
N HIS A 343 -17.98 -5.09 21.39
CA HIS A 343 -18.83 -4.76 22.53
C HIS A 343 -18.11 -4.85 23.88
N ALA A 344 -16.83 -5.23 23.89
CA ALA A 344 -16.05 -5.38 25.11
C ALA A 344 -15.74 -4.04 25.79
N HIS A 345 -15.73 -4.03 27.11
CA HIS A 345 -15.33 -2.86 27.89
C HIS A 345 -13.80 -2.70 27.93
N LEU A 346 -13.33 -1.46 28.06
CA LEU A 346 -11.91 -1.14 28.14
C LEU A 346 -11.18 -1.96 29.21
N SER A 347 -11.79 -2.12 30.38
CA SER A 347 -11.22 -2.88 31.50
C SER A 347 -11.07 -4.37 31.19
N GLU A 348 -12.01 -4.94 30.44
CA GLU A 348 -11.95 -6.34 30.00
C GLU A 348 -10.80 -6.56 29.04
N ILE A 349 -10.65 -5.69 28.04
CA ILE A 349 -9.55 -5.75 27.06
C ILE A 349 -8.20 -5.55 27.75
N ALA A 350 -8.12 -4.58 28.68
CA ALA A 350 -6.86 -4.22 29.37
C ALA A 350 -6.38 -5.32 30.35
N ASN A 351 -7.28 -6.17 30.83
CA ASN A 351 -6.95 -7.28 31.74
C ASN A 351 -6.34 -8.50 31.02
N ILE A 352 -6.35 -8.52 29.69
CA ILE A 352 -5.71 -9.61 28.92
C ILE A 352 -4.18 -9.48 29.04
N ASN A 353 -3.54 -10.60 29.33
CA ASN A 353 -2.07 -10.63 29.49
C ASN A 353 -1.34 -10.07 28.28
N ASP A 354 -0.42 -9.12 28.49
CA ASP A 354 0.32 -8.33 27.48
C ASP A 354 -0.57 -7.38 26.63
N VAL A 355 -1.81 -7.12 27.05
CA VAL A 355 -2.68 -6.10 26.48
C VAL A 355 -2.84 -5.00 27.50
N GLY A 356 -1.98 -3.99 27.44
CA GLY A 356 -2.07 -2.84 28.36
C GLY A 356 -3.16 -1.85 27.97
N GLU A 357 -3.44 -0.89 28.86
CA GLU A 357 -4.48 0.13 28.69
C GLU A 357 -4.36 0.91 27.37
N LYS A 358 -3.12 1.22 26.93
CA LYS A 358 -2.86 1.92 25.66
C LYS A 358 -3.36 1.14 24.44
N ILE A 359 -3.23 -0.18 24.47
CA ILE A 359 -3.72 -1.06 23.39
C ILE A 359 -5.24 -1.14 23.45
N ALA A 360 -5.79 -1.33 24.65
CA ALA A 360 -7.25 -1.38 24.88
C ALA A 360 -7.92 -0.08 24.39
N GLN A 361 -7.35 1.06 24.72
CA GLN A 361 -7.83 2.36 24.24
C GLN A 361 -7.82 2.45 22.70
N SER A 362 -6.76 1.96 22.05
CA SER A 362 -6.67 1.97 20.59
C SER A 362 -7.73 1.08 19.93
N ILE A 363 -8.10 -0.02 20.56
CA ILE A 363 -9.16 -0.93 20.09
C ILE A 363 -10.52 -0.23 20.20
N ILE A 364 -10.83 0.38 21.35
CA ILE A 364 -12.09 1.13 21.54
C ILE A 364 -12.18 2.31 20.54
N GLU A 365 -11.10 3.08 20.38
CA GLU A 365 -11.05 4.18 19.41
C GLU A 365 -11.27 3.71 17.97
N PHE A 366 -10.78 2.53 17.62
CA PHE A 366 -10.96 1.94 16.30
C PHE A 366 -12.44 1.61 16.03
N PHE A 367 -13.11 0.93 16.97
CA PHE A 367 -14.51 0.54 16.82
C PHE A 367 -15.50 1.69 17.04
N ASN A 368 -15.12 2.78 17.69
CA ASN A 368 -15.93 3.99 17.76
C ASN A 368 -16.02 4.77 16.44
N LYS A 369 -15.18 4.44 15.45
CA LYS A 369 -15.25 5.05 14.11
C LYS A 369 -16.21 4.26 13.24
N GLU A 370 -17.39 4.81 12.93
CA GLU A 370 -18.43 4.18 12.10
C GLU A 370 -17.89 3.63 10.78
N LYS A 371 -16.97 4.35 10.12
CA LYS A 371 -16.31 3.90 8.89
C LYS A 371 -15.62 2.54 9.03
N ASN A 372 -15.02 2.24 10.19
CA ASN A 372 -14.35 0.97 10.43
C ASN A 372 -15.36 -0.16 10.59
N ILE A 373 -16.50 0.12 11.23
CA ILE A 373 -17.61 -0.83 11.35
C ILE A 373 -18.19 -1.16 9.99
N VAL A 374 -18.45 -0.14 9.15
CA VAL A 374 -18.92 -0.32 7.78
C VAL A 374 -17.93 -1.18 6.98
N LEU A 375 -16.62 -0.94 7.13
CA LEU A 375 -15.59 -1.69 6.43
C LEU A 375 -15.54 -3.17 6.87
N ILE A 376 -15.67 -3.43 8.18
CA ILE A 376 -15.77 -4.79 8.73
C ILE A 376 -17.00 -5.51 8.20
N ASN A 377 -18.17 -4.85 8.21
CA ASN A 377 -19.40 -5.45 7.71
C ASN A 377 -19.29 -5.82 6.23
N ARG A 378 -18.70 -4.94 5.40
CA ARG A 378 -18.41 -5.26 4.00
C ARG A 378 -17.52 -6.49 3.85
N LEU A 379 -16.48 -6.62 4.69
CA LEU A 379 -15.61 -7.80 4.67
C LEU A 379 -16.37 -9.06 5.09
N LYS A 380 -17.27 -8.98 6.08
CA LYS A 380 -18.16 -10.09 6.46
C LYS A 380 -19.06 -10.51 5.31
N ASP A 381 -19.65 -9.55 4.58
CA ASP A 381 -20.49 -9.80 3.41
C ASP A 381 -19.73 -10.53 2.30
N TYR A 382 -18.42 -10.31 2.18
CA TYR A 382 -17.55 -11.03 1.25
C TYR A 382 -17.09 -12.41 1.77
N GLY A 383 -17.48 -12.82 2.96
CA GLY A 383 -17.20 -14.13 3.54
C GLY A 383 -15.87 -14.25 4.29
N ILE A 384 -15.30 -13.13 4.72
CA ILE A 384 -14.08 -13.14 5.56
C ILE A 384 -14.40 -13.69 6.94
N GLN A 385 -13.49 -14.48 7.50
CA GLN A 385 -13.66 -15.13 8.80
C GLN A 385 -13.42 -14.14 9.95
N PHE A 386 -14.49 -13.76 10.66
CA PHE A 386 -14.42 -12.87 11.84
C PHE A 386 -14.72 -13.60 13.15
N GLU A 387 -14.68 -14.91 13.11
CA GLU A 387 -14.87 -15.79 14.27
C GLU A 387 -13.82 -16.91 14.24
N LEU A 388 -13.46 -17.39 15.42
CA LEU A 388 -12.68 -18.62 15.52
C LEU A 388 -13.56 -19.80 15.10
N ASN A 389 -13.09 -20.61 14.17
CA ASN A 389 -13.74 -21.85 13.81
C ASN A 389 -13.89 -22.75 15.05
N GLU A 390 -14.96 -23.53 15.12
CA GLU A 390 -15.21 -24.45 16.25
C GLU A 390 -14.07 -25.43 16.50
N SER A 391 -13.33 -25.78 15.47
CA SER A 391 -12.09 -26.60 15.57
C SER A 391 -10.96 -25.92 16.37
N HIS A 392 -11.02 -24.62 16.62
CA HIS A 392 -10.04 -23.87 17.40
C HIS A 392 -10.57 -23.46 18.80
N LYS A 393 -11.83 -23.80 19.10
CA LYS A 393 -12.30 -23.70 20.49
C LYS A 393 -11.50 -24.69 21.34
N PRO A 394 -11.10 -24.35 22.56
CA PRO A 394 -10.42 -25.31 23.43
C PRO A 394 -11.30 -26.57 23.53
N ILE A 395 -10.74 -27.70 23.10
CA ILE A 395 -11.41 -29.00 23.19
C ILE A 395 -11.48 -29.40 24.67
N SER A 396 -10.45 -29.00 25.41
CA SER A 396 -10.35 -29.25 26.84
C SER A 396 -9.40 -28.25 27.51
N ASN A 397 -9.36 -28.22 28.85
CA ASN A 397 -8.42 -27.44 29.64
C ASN A 397 -7.37 -28.32 30.34
N ILE A 398 -7.09 -29.52 29.83
CA ILE A 398 -6.17 -30.51 30.47
C ILE A 398 -4.77 -29.93 30.65
N PHE A 399 -4.33 -29.03 29.73
CA PHE A 399 -3.03 -28.41 29.78
C PHE A 399 -3.04 -26.95 30.26
N ASP A 400 -4.13 -26.52 30.93
CA ASP A 400 -4.22 -25.16 31.44
C ASP A 400 -3.03 -24.82 32.36
N GLY A 401 -2.40 -23.67 32.09
CA GLY A 401 -1.19 -23.21 32.80
C GLY A 401 0.09 -23.99 32.50
N LYS A 402 0.07 -25.01 31.64
CA LYS A 402 1.24 -25.84 31.31
C LYS A 402 1.95 -25.32 30.07
N THR A 403 3.27 -25.45 30.06
CA THR A 403 4.15 -25.03 28.98
C THR A 403 4.81 -26.24 28.31
N PHE A 404 4.80 -26.23 26.98
CA PHE A 404 5.35 -27.31 26.15
C PHE A 404 6.43 -26.80 25.19
N LEU A 405 7.43 -27.62 24.95
CA LEU A 405 8.45 -27.41 23.93
C LEU A 405 8.66 -28.71 23.16
N PHE A 406 8.66 -28.62 21.84
CA PHE A 406 8.92 -29.77 20.96
C PHE A 406 10.33 -29.69 20.38
N THR A 407 11.04 -30.83 20.34
CA THR A 407 12.39 -30.94 19.77
C THR A 407 12.58 -32.28 19.07
N GLY A 408 13.29 -32.30 17.97
CA GLY A 408 13.42 -33.50 17.12
C GLY A 408 12.31 -33.57 16.07
N SER A 409 12.30 -34.68 15.29
CA SER A 409 11.25 -34.99 14.29
C SER A 409 10.24 -35.90 14.94
N LEU A 410 8.97 -35.48 14.92
CA LEU A 410 7.85 -36.29 15.42
C LEU A 410 7.42 -37.27 14.30
N GLU A 411 6.92 -38.44 14.68
CA GLU A 411 6.52 -39.48 13.74
C GLU A 411 5.05 -39.35 13.30
N ASN A 412 4.15 -39.01 14.27
CA ASN A 412 2.71 -39.01 14.03
C ASN A 412 2.17 -37.63 13.64
N PHE A 413 2.91 -36.55 13.92
CA PHE A 413 2.46 -35.17 13.68
C PHE A 413 3.58 -34.30 13.08
N THR A 414 3.17 -33.26 12.34
CA THR A 414 4.05 -32.12 12.17
C THR A 414 4.19 -31.36 13.47
N ARG A 415 5.29 -30.63 13.65
CA ARG A 415 5.51 -29.82 14.85
C ARG A 415 4.39 -28.80 15.07
N GLU A 416 3.91 -28.21 13.97
CA GLU A 416 2.79 -27.26 13.97
C GLU A 416 1.51 -27.91 14.49
N LYS A 417 1.23 -29.16 14.07
CA LYS A 417 0.04 -29.88 14.52
C LYS A 417 0.11 -30.27 16.00
N ALA A 418 1.29 -30.69 16.46
CA ALA A 418 1.50 -30.96 17.89
C ALA A 418 1.35 -29.70 18.75
N GLN A 419 1.86 -28.56 18.27
CA GLN A 419 1.67 -27.27 18.93
C GLN A 419 0.19 -26.84 18.97
N GLU A 420 -0.53 -27.07 17.88
CA GLU A 420 -1.97 -26.80 17.80
C GLU A 420 -2.76 -27.64 18.84
N ILE A 421 -2.42 -28.93 18.97
CA ILE A 421 -3.04 -29.81 19.97
C ILE A 421 -2.84 -29.30 21.40
N VAL A 422 -1.61 -28.87 21.74
CA VAL A 422 -1.35 -28.25 23.05
C VAL A 422 -2.23 -27.02 23.27
N GLU A 423 -2.31 -26.14 22.27
CA GLU A 423 -3.11 -24.91 22.37
C GLU A 423 -4.61 -25.20 22.47
N GLN A 424 -5.11 -26.20 21.72
CA GLN A 424 -6.50 -26.64 21.78
C GLN A 424 -6.87 -27.24 23.14
N ASN A 425 -5.90 -27.69 23.91
CA ASN A 425 -6.09 -28.24 25.25
C ASN A 425 -5.67 -27.27 26.41
N GLY A 426 -5.58 -25.96 26.10
CA GLY A 426 -5.32 -24.90 27.07
C GLY A 426 -3.84 -24.68 27.42
N GLY A 427 -2.91 -25.46 26.82
CA GLY A 427 -1.47 -25.34 27.07
C GLY A 427 -0.79 -24.22 26.29
N ARG A 428 0.45 -23.92 26.62
CA ARG A 428 1.27 -22.90 25.97
C ARG A 428 2.52 -23.51 25.33
N ASN A 429 2.81 -23.16 24.09
CA ASN A 429 4.06 -23.51 23.41
C ASN A 429 5.16 -22.46 23.67
N VAL A 430 6.38 -22.92 23.93
CA VAL A 430 7.58 -22.07 24.09
C VAL A 430 8.66 -22.50 23.11
N SER A 431 9.59 -21.59 22.80
CA SER A 431 10.65 -21.81 21.81
C SER A 431 11.99 -22.24 22.41
N SER A 432 12.18 -22.04 23.70
CA SER A 432 13.46 -22.30 24.41
C SER A 432 13.24 -23.02 25.73
N VAL A 433 14.28 -23.75 26.16
CA VAL A 433 14.32 -24.40 27.48
C VAL A 433 14.59 -23.36 28.55
N SER A 434 13.73 -23.29 29.55
CA SER A 434 13.87 -22.42 30.73
C SER A 434 13.32 -23.13 31.98
N LYS A 435 13.55 -22.57 33.18
CA LYS A 435 13.00 -23.10 34.43
C LYS A 435 11.46 -23.15 34.49
N ASN A 436 10.79 -22.38 33.61
CA ASN A 436 9.35 -22.30 33.51
C ASN A 436 8.78 -23.27 32.46
N LEU A 437 9.58 -24.17 31.91
CA LEU A 437 9.12 -25.21 31.01
C LEU A 437 8.61 -26.40 31.81
N ASP A 438 7.36 -26.81 31.59
CA ASP A 438 6.78 -28.00 32.25
C ASP A 438 7.12 -29.28 31.48
N PHE A 439 6.93 -29.28 30.16
CA PHE A 439 7.06 -30.47 29.33
C PHE A 439 7.97 -30.24 28.12
N LEU A 440 8.97 -31.11 27.94
CA LEU A 440 9.74 -31.22 26.71
C LEU A 440 9.33 -32.50 25.98
N VAL A 441 8.66 -32.36 24.85
CA VAL A 441 8.29 -33.50 23.99
C VAL A 441 9.43 -33.73 22.99
N ILE A 442 9.97 -34.97 22.97
CA ILE A 442 11.11 -35.35 22.13
C ILE A 442 10.65 -36.30 21.02
N GLY A 443 11.05 -35.99 19.81
CA GLY A 443 11.04 -36.89 18.65
C GLY A 443 12.43 -37.38 18.30
N ASP A 444 12.54 -38.00 17.13
CA ASP A 444 13.82 -38.51 16.64
C ASP A 444 14.89 -37.42 16.51
N LYS A 445 16.13 -37.77 16.85
CA LYS A 445 17.27 -36.85 16.78
C LYS A 445 17.12 -35.58 17.61
N ALA A 446 16.52 -35.69 18.78
CA ALA A 446 16.45 -34.58 19.75
C ALA A 446 17.86 -34.07 20.07
N GLY A 447 18.11 -32.78 19.75
CA GLY A 447 19.47 -32.20 19.82
C GLY A 447 19.79 -31.50 21.16
N SER A 448 20.44 -30.34 21.10
CA SER A 448 20.94 -29.57 22.25
C SER A 448 19.87 -29.19 23.30
N LYS A 449 18.61 -29.08 22.90
CA LYS A 449 17.50 -28.75 23.79
C LYS A 449 17.23 -29.87 24.82
N LEU A 450 17.39 -31.14 24.41
CA LEU A 450 17.26 -32.28 25.33
C LEU A 450 18.32 -32.22 26.42
N LYS A 451 19.59 -32.00 26.07
CA LYS A 451 20.66 -31.90 27.06
C LYS A 451 20.41 -30.79 28.07
N LYS A 452 19.97 -29.61 27.62
CA LYS A 452 19.62 -28.50 28.52
C LYS A 452 18.41 -28.79 29.43
N ALA A 453 17.44 -29.52 28.95
CA ALA A 453 16.26 -29.87 29.75
C ALA A 453 16.61 -30.92 30.83
N GLN A 454 17.52 -31.85 30.56
CA GLN A 454 18.00 -32.84 31.53
C GLN A 454 18.72 -32.22 32.72
N GLU A 455 19.30 -31.03 32.57
CA GLU A 455 19.94 -30.27 33.66
C GLU A 455 18.92 -29.63 34.62
N ILE A 456 17.62 -29.53 34.21
CA ILE A 456 16.58 -28.85 34.96
C ILE A 456 15.55 -29.88 35.46
N LYS A 457 15.67 -30.28 36.72
CA LYS A 457 14.85 -31.36 37.34
C LYS A 457 13.33 -31.13 37.30
N THR A 458 12.87 -29.91 37.09
CA THR A 458 11.45 -29.56 37.05
C THR A 458 10.80 -29.84 35.69
N ILE A 459 11.58 -30.07 34.65
CA ILE A 459 11.07 -30.31 33.30
C ILE A 459 10.77 -31.79 33.15
N LYS A 460 9.55 -32.13 32.77
CA LYS A 460 9.14 -33.48 32.39
C LYS A 460 9.48 -33.72 30.93
N ILE A 461 10.31 -34.68 30.64
CA ILE A 461 10.64 -35.08 29.28
C ILE A 461 9.69 -36.21 28.88
N LEU A 462 9.01 -36.02 27.76
CA LEU A 462 8.01 -36.95 27.21
C LEU A 462 8.45 -37.38 25.82
N THR A 463 8.22 -38.64 25.48
CA THR A 463 8.21 -39.12 24.12
C THR A 463 6.91 -38.66 23.43
N GLU A 464 6.84 -38.79 22.11
CA GLU A 464 5.60 -38.46 21.37
C GLU A 464 4.41 -39.31 21.81
N ASN A 465 4.62 -40.59 22.11
CA ASN A 465 3.57 -41.47 22.60
C ASN A 465 3.09 -41.08 23.99
N GLU A 466 4.01 -40.76 24.92
CA GLU A 466 3.65 -40.27 26.24
C GLU A 466 2.93 -38.92 26.19
N PHE A 467 3.22 -38.07 25.20
CA PHE A 467 2.45 -36.83 24.96
C PHE A 467 1.01 -37.17 24.49
N LEU A 468 0.85 -38.17 23.62
CA LEU A 468 -0.44 -38.65 23.17
C LEU A 468 -1.29 -39.24 24.32
N ASP A 469 -0.64 -39.95 25.22
CA ASP A 469 -1.32 -40.55 26.40
C ASP A 469 -1.82 -39.49 27.40
N LEU A 470 -1.41 -38.23 27.26
CA LEU A 470 -1.88 -37.11 28.05
C LEU A 470 -3.15 -36.45 27.49
N LEU A 471 -3.54 -36.77 26.26
CA LEU A 471 -4.70 -36.22 25.55
C LEU A 471 -5.95 -37.03 25.85
#